data_43a70712b985e74991f2f089f410a649
#
_entry.id   43a70712b985e74991f2f089f410a649
#
_cell.length_a   1.000
_cell.length_b   1.000
_cell.length_c   1.000
_cell.angle_alpha   90.00
_cell.angle_beta   90.00
_cell.angle_gamma   90.00
#
_symmetry.space_group_name_H-M   'P 1'
#
loop_
_entity.id
_entity.type
_entity.pdbx_description
1 polymer ?
#
loop_
_entity_poly.entity_id
_entity_poly.type
_entity_poly.pdbx_seq_one_letter_code
_entity_poly.pdbx_strand_id
1 'polypeptide(L)'
;MKRNYFESIIGYKAIKLELSRILDQLVNPDKYAALGVTEPHGLLLHGVPGVGKSTFANAVVEGTGRKVFICRKDKSNGDFVNNIVHIFDEAAENVPSVVLLDDLDKFANEDERRRDAEEFVTVQACIDKVKDKRVFVVATANNIHKLPDSLIRAGRFDHVLELRCPTGLDAEDIIAYYLSQKTFVSDMDVKLISRLLEGRSCAELETVINQAGTYASFDGRNQVEMKDMIKAILRIVFKAPESFDDNAAALPIVACHEAGHALVAELLEPGSVNLVTALNHDSFAGGIASVHRNDMYFYSKAMMENRVMYILAGKAATEICYGTVDTGAISDLKRAFEIVHRFVDDYCSYGFGQFIFDSCVSNEALDRRDSRVAAEMERFYTKTKQLLIENKSKLDNLIARLVAEKTLLGDQVQEIIKCA
;
A
#
# COMPACT_ATOMS: atom_id res chain seq x y z
N MET A 1 6.79 -36.66 -0.56
CA MET A 1 5.98 -35.45 -0.35
C MET A 1 6.91 -34.27 -0.30
N LYS A 2 6.72 -33.22 -1.12
CA LYS A 2 7.48 -31.97 -1.00
C LYS A 2 7.09 -31.32 0.33
N ARG A 3 8.06 -31.09 1.20
CA ARG A 3 7.84 -30.42 2.49
C ARG A 3 7.38 -28.99 2.20
N ASN A 4 6.21 -28.60 2.68
CA ASN A 4 5.71 -27.23 2.49
C ASN A 4 6.23 -26.36 3.64
N TYR A 5 7.36 -25.72 3.42
CA TYR A 5 8.03 -24.86 4.42
C TYR A 5 7.28 -23.56 4.72
N PHE A 6 6.28 -23.21 3.89
CA PHE A 6 5.52 -21.98 4.00
C PHE A 6 4.05 -22.21 4.35
N GLU A 7 3.72 -23.36 4.94
CA GLU A 7 2.33 -23.73 5.27
C GLU A 7 1.70 -22.78 6.30
N SER A 8 2.48 -22.31 7.26
CA SER A 8 2.04 -21.36 8.29
C SER A 8 1.89 -19.92 7.78
N ILE A 9 2.40 -19.59 6.61
CA ILE A 9 2.30 -18.24 6.02
C ILE A 9 1.06 -18.22 5.13
N ILE A 10 0.17 -17.26 5.35
CA ILE A 10 -1.06 -17.10 4.56
C ILE A 10 -0.82 -16.15 3.39
N GLY A 11 -1.51 -16.38 2.27
CA GLY A 11 -1.35 -15.56 1.05
C GLY A 11 0.01 -15.72 0.35
N TYR A 12 0.38 -14.74 -0.48
CA TYR A 12 1.68 -14.62 -1.16
C TYR A 12 2.08 -15.84 -2.00
N LYS A 13 1.14 -16.42 -2.74
CA LYS A 13 1.34 -17.67 -3.51
C LYS A 13 2.54 -17.60 -4.46
N ALA A 14 2.73 -16.48 -5.16
CA ALA A 14 3.85 -16.30 -6.10
C ALA A 14 5.21 -16.27 -5.38
N ILE A 15 5.33 -15.51 -4.30
CA ILE A 15 6.55 -15.42 -3.48
C ILE A 15 6.90 -16.78 -2.86
N LYS A 16 5.91 -17.50 -2.32
CA LYS A 16 6.11 -18.85 -1.79
C LYS A 16 6.66 -19.81 -2.82
N LEU A 17 6.15 -19.76 -4.05
CA LEU A 17 6.64 -20.60 -5.14
C LEU A 17 8.10 -20.31 -5.47
N GLU A 18 8.48 -19.03 -5.52
CA GLU A 18 9.85 -18.61 -5.81
C GLU A 18 10.80 -19.01 -4.69
N LEU A 19 10.46 -18.73 -3.43
CA LEU A 19 11.22 -19.16 -2.27
C LEU A 19 11.33 -20.69 -2.16
N SER A 20 10.30 -21.44 -2.55
CA SER A 20 10.35 -22.91 -2.60
C SER A 20 11.36 -23.43 -3.61
N ARG A 21 11.55 -22.73 -4.74
CA ARG A 21 12.60 -23.09 -5.73
C ARG A 21 14.01 -22.84 -5.17
N ILE A 22 14.20 -21.72 -4.49
CA ILE A 22 15.49 -21.39 -3.84
C ILE A 22 15.80 -22.46 -2.77
N LEU A 23 14.82 -22.80 -1.93
CA LEU A 23 14.99 -23.83 -0.92
C LEU A 23 15.28 -25.20 -1.53
N ASP A 24 14.62 -25.61 -2.61
CA ASP A 24 14.88 -26.89 -3.28
C ASP A 24 16.33 -26.96 -3.80
N GLN A 25 16.90 -25.84 -4.28
CA GLN A 25 18.32 -25.75 -4.68
C GLN A 25 19.27 -25.93 -3.50
N LEU A 26 18.97 -25.30 -2.35
CA LEU A 26 19.82 -25.34 -1.15
C LEU A 26 19.77 -26.71 -0.45
N VAL A 27 18.63 -27.40 -0.51
CA VAL A 27 18.41 -28.71 0.14
C VAL A 27 18.85 -29.87 -0.76
N ASN A 28 18.72 -29.73 -2.08
CA ASN A 28 19.03 -30.76 -3.07
C ASN A 28 20.08 -30.29 -4.09
N PRO A 29 21.27 -29.83 -3.67
CA PRO A 29 22.23 -29.21 -4.58
C PRO A 29 22.71 -30.14 -5.70
N ASP A 30 22.88 -31.43 -5.44
CA ASP A 30 23.36 -32.40 -6.44
C ASP A 30 22.41 -32.52 -7.65
N LYS A 31 21.11 -32.41 -7.43
CA LYS A 31 20.10 -32.42 -8.49
C LYS A 31 20.29 -31.28 -9.47
N TYR A 32 20.69 -30.12 -8.98
CA TYR A 32 20.89 -28.90 -9.78
C TYR A 32 22.28 -28.87 -10.41
N ALA A 33 23.31 -29.34 -9.69
CA ALA A 33 24.65 -29.49 -10.20
C ALA A 33 24.72 -30.40 -11.44
N ALA A 34 23.90 -31.44 -11.50
CA ALA A 34 23.76 -32.31 -12.67
C ALA A 34 23.31 -31.57 -13.95
N LEU A 35 22.66 -30.40 -13.81
CA LEU A 35 22.26 -29.50 -14.89
C LEU A 35 23.19 -28.28 -15.06
N GLY A 36 24.32 -28.25 -14.33
CA GLY A 36 25.26 -27.13 -14.37
C GLY A 36 24.78 -25.89 -13.61
N VAL A 37 23.73 -26.00 -12.78
CA VAL A 37 23.21 -24.90 -11.96
C VAL A 37 23.99 -24.83 -10.63
N THR A 38 24.52 -23.66 -10.31
CA THR A 38 25.25 -23.39 -9.06
C THR A 38 24.30 -23.09 -7.91
N GLU A 39 24.73 -23.40 -6.68
CA GLU A 39 23.98 -23.05 -5.47
C GLU A 39 23.89 -21.52 -5.33
N PRO A 40 22.73 -20.94 -4.97
CA PRO A 40 22.59 -19.50 -4.80
C PRO A 40 23.37 -19.01 -3.58
N HIS A 41 23.95 -17.80 -3.66
CA HIS A 41 24.78 -17.23 -2.59
C HIS A 41 23.94 -16.42 -1.60
N GLY A 42 22.93 -15.70 -2.08
CA GLY A 42 22.14 -14.81 -1.21
C GLY A 42 20.74 -14.52 -1.69
N LEU A 43 19.88 -14.23 -0.71
CA LEU A 43 18.49 -13.80 -0.85
C LEU A 43 18.26 -12.50 -0.08
N LEU A 44 17.80 -11.46 -0.76
CA LEU A 44 17.34 -10.22 -0.14
C LEU A 44 15.80 -10.13 -0.25
N LEU A 45 15.13 -10.04 0.90
CA LEU A 45 13.69 -9.76 1.00
C LEU A 45 13.48 -8.30 1.38
N HIS A 46 12.86 -7.51 0.52
CA HIS A 46 12.61 -6.11 0.81
C HIS A 46 11.13 -5.74 0.68
N GLY A 47 10.73 -4.60 1.26
CA GLY A 47 9.37 -4.10 1.21
C GLY A 47 9.01 -3.32 2.47
N VAL A 48 7.84 -2.68 2.46
CA VAL A 48 7.39 -1.84 3.58
C VAL A 48 7.33 -2.60 4.91
N PRO A 49 7.42 -1.90 6.06
CA PRO A 49 7.26 -2.55 7.36
C PRO A 49 5.94 -3.30 7.49
N GLY A 50 5.95 -4.45 8.18
CA GLY A 50 4.72 -5.20 8.49
C GLY A 50 4.17 -6.11 7.39
N VAL A 51 4.87 -6.30 6.26
CA VAL A 51 4.43 -7.22 5.18
C VAL A 51 4.87 -8.67 5.38
N GLY A 52 5.60 -8.98 6.47
CA GLY A 52 6.01 -10.35 6.81
C GLY A 52 7.42 -10.75 6.36
N LYS A 53 8.32 -9.80 6.02
CA LYS A 53 9.70 -10.09 5.59
C LYS A 53 10.44 -11.04 6.54
N SER A 54 10.48 -10.72 7.83
CA SER A 54 11.18 -11.55 8.83
C SER A 54 10.51 -12.92 8.98
N THR A 55 9.19 -13.02 8.81
CA THR A 55 8.47 -14.31 8.82
C THR A 55 8.90 -15.19 7.65
N PHE A 56 8.99 -14.63 6.44
CA PHE A 56 9.48 -15.34 5.27
C PHE A 56 10.97 -15.69 5.40
N ALA A 57 11.81 -14.75 5.88
CA ALA A 57 13.23 -15.00 6.10
C ALA A 57 13.45 -16.18 7.08
N ASN A 58 12.75 -16.19 8.20
CA ASN A 58 12.82 -17.28 9.18
C ASN A 58 12.35 -18.61 8.58
N ALA A 59 11.25 -18.63 7.83
CA ALA A 59 10.78 -19.84 7.17
C ALA A 59 11.78 -20.39 6.14
N VAL A 60 12.47 -19.49 5.40
CA VAL A 60 13.57 -19.89 4.49
C VAL A 60 14.73 -20.49 5.29
N VAL A 61 15.17 -19.79 6.31
CA VAL A 61 16.28 -20.21 7.17
C VAL A 61 16.01 -21.57 7.79
N GLU A 62 14.84 -21.77 8.40
CA GLU A 62 14.41 -23.05 8.95
C GLU A 62 14.32 -24.16 7.88
N GLY A 63 13.80 -23.78 6.69
CA GLY A 63 13.67 -24.69 5.56
C GLY A 63 14.98 -25.25 5.04
N THR A 64 16.09 -24.54 5.20
CA THR A 64 17.42 -25.03 4.80
C THR A 64 17.94 -26.17 5.69
N GLY A 65 17.50 -26.26 6.94
CA GLY A 65 18.02 -27.19 7.96
C GLY A 65 19.49 -26.95 8.32
N ARG A 66 20.08 -25.82 7.93
CA ARG A 66 21.47 -25.45 8.18
C ARG A 66 21.63 -24.72 9.50
N LYS A 67 22.86 -24.69 10.05
CA LYS A 67 23.18 -23.87 11.22
C LYS A 67 23.04 -22.38 10.89
N VAL A 68 22.37 -21.63 11.76
CA VAL A 68 21.99 -20.23 11.53
C VAL A 68 22.83 -19.31 12.40
N PHE A 69 23.30 -18.23 11.82
CA PHE A 69 24.02 -17.14 12.47
C PHE A 69 23.25 -15.84 12.18
N ILE A 70 22.83 -15.13 13.23
CA ILE A 70 21.98 -13.93 13.09
C ILE A 70 22.79 -12.68 13.38
N CYS A 71 22.79 -11.76 12.42
CA CYS A 71 23.36 -10.43 12.55
C CYS A 71 22.24 -9.39 12.55
N ARG A 72 22.12 -8.67 13.67
CA ARG A 72 21.15 -7.59 13.86
C ARG A 72 21.79 -6.46 14.65
N LYS A 73 21.55 -5.22 14.24
CA LYS A 73 22.07 -4.04 14.94
C LYS A 73 21.09 -3.62 16.03
N ASP A 74 21.30 -4.12 17.26
CA ASP A 74 20.46 -3.81 18.41
C ASP A 74 20.92 -2.58 19.19
N LYS A 75 22.21 -2.19 19.06
CA LYS A 75 22.83 -1.05 19.75
C LYS A 75 23.79 -0.30 18.85
N SER A 76 23.89 1.01 19.06
CA SER A 76 24.90 1.88 18.44
C SER A 76 26.22 1.80 19.24
N ASN A 77 26.96 0.70 19.14
CA ASN A 77 28.30 0.59 19.75
C ASN A 77 29.36 0.29 18.69
N GLY A 78 30.60 0.75 18.94
CA GLY A 78 31.71 0.63 18.01
C GLY A 78 32.18 -0.79 17.72
N ASP A 79 31.68 -1.81 18.43
CA ASP A 79 32.06 -3.22 18.23
C ASP A 79 31.20 -3.95 17.18
N PHE A 80 30.23 -3.29 16.56
CA PHE A 80 29.31 -3.96 15.65
C PHE A 80 30.01 -4.47 14.39
N VAL A 81 31.01 -3.74 13.87
CA VAL A 81 31.83 -4.16 12.73
C VAL A 81 32.55 -5.46 13.02
N ASN A 82 33.21 -5.58 14.20
CA ASN A 82 33.86 -6.80 14.63
C ASN A 82 32.86 -7.96 14.80
N ASN A 83 31.66 -7.66 15.29
CA ASN A 83 30.62 -8.67 15.41
C ASN A 83 30.15 -9.21 14.06
N ILE A 84 30.03 -8.35 13.03
CA ILE A 84 29.74 -8.79 11.65
C ILE A 84 30.80 -9.78 11.18
N VAL A 85 32.10 -9.43 11.32
CA VAL A 85 33.21 -10.29 10.91
C VAL A 85 33.15 -11.63 11.64
N HIS A 86 32.98 -11.61 12.96
CA HIS A 86 32.90 -12.81 13.79
C HIS A 86 31.77 -13.75 13.35
N ILE A 87 30.59 -13.21 13.11
CA ILE A 87 29.40 -13.98 12.65
C ILE A 87 29.71 -14.70 11.32
N PHE A 88 30.31 -14.00 10.36
CA PHE A 88 30.66 -14.59 9.07
C PHE A 88 31.78 -15.61 9.16
N ASP A 89 32.75 -15.40 10.06
CA ASP A 89 33.84 -16.37 10.29
C ASP A 89 33.30 -17.64 10.94
N GLU A 90 32.47 -17.55 11.97
CA GLU A 90 31.79 -18.70 12.56
C GLU A 90 30.92 -19.45 11.54
N ALA A 91 30.18 -18.71 10.68
CA ALA A 91 29.38 -19.33 9.63
C ALA A 91 30.26 -20.09 8.62
N ALA A 92 31.42 -19.54 8.26
CA ALA A 92 32.39 -20.16 7.35
C ALA A 92 33.07 -21.43 7.93
N GLU A 93 33.19 -21.53 9.25
CA GLU A 93 33.71 -22.70 9.94
C GLU A 93 32.66 -23.82 10.12
N ASN A 94 31.36 -23.47 10.02
CA ASN A 94 30.27 -24.40 10.26
C ASN A 94 29.43 -24.66 8.98
N VAL A 95 30.07 -24.80 7.84
CA VAL A 95 29.38 -25.07 6.57
C VAL A 95 28.81 -26.48 6.49
N PRO A 96 27.61 -26.70 5.89
CA PRO A 96 26.76 -25.69 5.28
C PRO A 96 25.98 -24.88 6.30
N SER A 97 26.00 -23.56 6.18
CA SER A 97 25.41 -22.62 7.14
C SER A 97 24.58 -21.52 6.48
N VAL A 98 23.87 -20.76 7.30
CA VAL A 98 23.11 -19.58 6.88
C VAL A 98 23.48 -18.39 7.75
N VAL A 99 23.70 -17.23 7.12
CA VAL A 99 23.79 -15.95 7.82
C VAL A 99 22.52 -15.16 7.56
N LEU A 100 21.82 -14.75 8.61
CA LEU A 100 20.62 -13.89 8.54
C LEU A 100 21.00 -12.46 8.93
N LEU A 101 20.92 -11.52 7.97
CA LEU A 101 21.12 -10.08 8.17
C LEU A 101 19.74 -9.43 8.31
N ASP A 102 19.26 -9.26 9.53
CA ASP A 102 17.91 -8.71 9.78
C ASP A 102 17.95 -7.18 9.82
N ASP A 103 17.03 -6.52 9.08
CA ASP A 103 16.97 -5.06 8.90
C ASP A 103 18.30 -4.46 8.37
N LEU A 104 18.81 -5.03 7.29
CA LEU A 104 20.10 -4.65 6.68
C LEU A 104 20.21 -3.16 6.37
N ASP A 105 19.13 -2.50 5.98
CA ASP A 105 19.06 -1.06 5.72
C ASP A 105 19.25 -0.17 6.97
N LYS A 106 19.31 -0.76 8.17
CA LYS A 106 19.65 -0.03 9.40
C LYS A 106 21.16 0.10 9.64
N PHE A 107 21.98 -0.71 8.99
CA PHE A 107 23.43 -0.71 9.22
C PHE A 107 24.27 -0.82 7.94
N ALA A 108 23.67 -1.03 6.79
CA ALA A 108 24.38 -1.08 5.52
C ALA A 108 23.76 -0.10 4.53
N ASN A 109 23.62 1.18 4.93
CA ASN A 109 23.02 2.22 4.12
C ASN A 109 24.07 3.19 3.56
N GLU A 110 23.74 3.81 2.41
CA GLU A 110 24.45 4.97 1.84
C GLU A 110 23.77 6.25 2.32
N ASP A 111 23.88 6.61 3.60
CA ASP A 111 23.43 7.92 4.06
C ASP A 111 24.42 9.00 3.59
N GLU A 112 23.94 10.18 3.17
CA GLU A 112 24.74 11.36 2.81
C GLU A 112 25.75 11.74 3.90
N ARG A 113 25.49 11.35 5.16
CA ARG A 113 26.38 11.56 6.30
C ARG A 113 27.39 10.44 6.52
N ARG A 114 27.42 9.41 5.69
CA ARG A 114 28.35 8.25 5.74
C ARG A 114 28.53 7.60 7.12
N ARG A 115 27.48 7.59 7.94
CA ARG A 115 27.56 7.07 9.31
C ARG A 115 27.76 5.57 9.39
N ASP A 116 27.27 4.83 8.40
CA ASP A 116 27.34 3.35 8.36
C ASP A 116 28.24 2.84 7.20
N ALA A 117 29.13 3.70 6.70
CA ALA A 117 30.03 3.32 5.58
C ALA A 117 30.96 2.16 5.94
N GLU A 118 31.40 2.07 7.19
CA GLU A 118 32.29 1.02 7.67
C GLU A 118 31.56 -0.33 7.80
N GLU A 119 30.35 -0.33 8.35
CA GLU A 119 29.52 -1.52 8.47
C GLU A 119 29.13 -2.09 7.10
N PHE A 120 28.72 -1.24 6.16
CA PHE A 120 28.34 -1.70 4.83
C PHE A 120 29.53 -2.29 4.05
N VAL A 121 30.70 -1.66 4.12
CA VAL A 121 31.93 -2.17 3.49
C VAL A 121 32.32 -3.52 4.12
N THR A 122 32.17 -3.64 5.43
CA THR A 122 32.45 -4.89 6.14
C THR A 122 31.48 -6.00 5.72
N VAL A 123 30.18 -5.73 5.67
CA VAL A 123 29.17 -6.71 5.19
C VAL A 123 29.53 -7.17 3.78
N GLN A 124 29.86 -6.23 2.89
CA GLN A 124 30.25 -6.53 1.52
C GLN A 124 31.48 -7.43 1.45
N ALA A 125 32.53 -7.09 2.18
CA ALA A 125 33.76 -7.87 2.25
C ALA A 125 33.55 -9.28 2.83
N CYS A 126 32.69 -9.39 3.85
CA CYS A 126 32.32 -10.66 4.46
C CYS A 126 31.51 -11.56 3.51
N ILE A 127 30.57 -11.01 2.75
CA ILE A 127 29.84 -11.78 1.74
C ILE A 127 30.79 -12.28 0.66
N ASP A 128 31.69 -11.42 0.17
CA ASP A 128 32.69 -11.82 -0.84
C ASP A 128 33.65 -12.92 -0.30
N LYS A 129 34.04 -12.88 0.97
CA LYS A 129 34.90 -13.88 1.64
C LYS A 129 34.26 -15.27 1.73
N VAL A 130 32.93 -15.34 1.82
CA VAL A 130 32.20 -16.62 1.96
C VAL A 130 31.60 -17.12 0.66
N LYS A 131 31.76 -16.40 -0.45
CA LYS A 131 31.16 -16.68 -1.75
C LYS A 131 31.46 -18.09 -2.28
N ASP A 132 32.68 -18.58 -2.10
CA ASP A 132 33.09 -19.92 -2.55
C ASP A 132 32.89 -21.01 -1.48
N LYS A 133 32.19 -20.64 -0.39
CA LYS A 133 31.85 -21.54 0.70
C LYS A 133 30.33 -21.81 0.68
N ARG A 134 29.92 -22.93 1.25
CA ARG A 134 28.48 -23.26 1.36
C ARG A 134 27.83 -22.47 2.49
N VAL A 135 27.93 -21.13 2.44
CA VAL A 135 27.26 -20.18 3.33
C VAL A 135 26.20 -19.44 2.50
N PHE A 136 24.94 -19.58 2.88
CA PHE A 136 23.84 -18.86 2.24
C PHE A 136 23.51 -17.62 3.05
N VAL A 137 23.43 -16.46 2.41
CA VAL A 137 23.16 -15.19 3.09
C VAL A 137 21.71 -14.78 2.84
N VAL A 138 20.91 -14.67 3.90
CA VAL A 138 19.54 -14.13 3.83
C VAL A 138 19.54 -12.74 4.44
N ALA A 139 18.95 -11.78 3.77
CA ALA A 139 18.81 -10.43 4.30
C ALA A 139 17.35 -9.92 4.21
N THR A 140 16.98 -9.07 5.17
CA THR A 140 15.74 -8.30 5.12
C THR A 140 16.03 -6.80 5.07
N ALA A 141 15.22 -6.02 4.34
CA ALA A 141 15.35 -4.56 4.29
C ALA A 141 13.97 -3.90 4.16
N ASN A 142 13.77 -2.76 4.81
CA ASN A 142 12.53 -1.99 4.67
C ASN A 142 12.58 -1.10 3.42
N ASN A 143 13.76 -0.62 3.06
CA ASN A 143 13.95 0.25 1.90
C ASN A 143 15.20 -0.17 1.11
N ILE A 144 14.98 -0.75 -0.07
CA ILE A 144 16.06 -1.19 -0.95
C ILE A 144 16.92 -0.01 -1.46
N HIS A 145 16.32 1.16 -1.66
CA HIS A 145 17.02 2.35 -2.17
C HIS A 145 18.02 2.96 -1.18
N LYS A 146 18.03 2.50 0.07
CA LYS A 146 19.06 2.85 1.04
C LYS A 146 20.29 1.95 0.94
N LEU A 147 20.16 0.80 0.29
CA LEU A 147 21.28 -0.13 0.13
C LEU A 147 22.10 0.26 -1.10
N PRO A 148 23.47 0.20 -1.00
CA PRO A 148 24.33 0.43 -2.14
C PRO A 148 24.09 -0.57 -3.28
N ASP A 149 24.07 -0.12 -4.53
CA ASP A 149 23.92 -0.98 -5.72
C ASP A 149 24.97 -2.09 -5.75
N SER A 150 26.18 -1.80 -5.24
CA SER A 150 27.27 -2.76 -5.15
C SER A 150 26.95 -3.97 -4.26
N LEU A 151 26.04 -3.81 -3.29
CA LEU A 151 25.61 -4.88 -2.39
C LEU A 151 24.51 -5.74 -3.03
N ILE A 152 23.63 -5.15 -3.82
CA ILE A 152 22.43 -5.80 -4.38
C ILE A 152 22.73 -6.62 -5.65
N ARG A 153 23.91 -6.49 -6.23
CA ARG A 153 24.27 -7.15 -7.49
C ARG A 153 24.43 -8.66 -7.39
N ALA A 154 24.32 -9.34 -8.55
CA ALA A 154 24.56 -10.77 -8.69
C ALA A 154 25.94 -11.19 -8.17
N GLY A 155 26.02 -12.36 -7.53
CA GLY A 155 27.18 -12.88 -6.84
C GLY A 155 27.28 -12.45 -5.37
N ARG A 156 26.31 -11.66 -4.88
CA ARG A 156 26.10 -11.37 -3.45
C ARG A 156 24.66 -11.72 -3.09
N PHE A 157 23.65 -10.94 -3.58
CA PHE A 157 22.26 -11.32 -3.50
C PHE A 157 21.77 -11.71 -4.91
N ASP A 158 21.84 -13.01 -5.23
CA ASP A 158 21.40 -13.53 -6.52
C ASP A 158 19.89 -13.43 -6.69
N HIS A 159 19.17 -13.42 -5.57
CA HIS A 159 17.73 -13.27 -5.51
C HIS A 159 17.34 -12.04 -4.69
N VAL A 160 16.64 -11.12 -5.33
CA VAL A 160 16.10 -9.92 -4.69
C VAL A 160 14.59 -9.93 -4.89
N LEU A 161 13.83 -10.11 -3.80
CA LEU A 161 12.37 -10.26 -3.85
C LEU A 161 11.67 -9.16 -3.08
N GLU A 162 10.75 -8.47 -3.75
CA GLU A 162 9.90 -7.46 -3.12
C GLU A 162 8.65 -8.10 -2.52
N LEU A 163 8.46 -7.93 -1.20
CA LEU A 163 7.22 -8.22 -0.51
C LEU A 163 6.38 -6.94 -0.48
N ARG A 164 5.33 -6.91 -1.29
CA ARG A 164 4.35 -5.81 -1.33
C ARG A 164 3.26 -6.01 -0.29
N CYS A 165 2.51 -4.95 -0.02
CA CYS A 165 1.26 -5.09 0.72
C CYS A 165 0.35 -6.12 -0.01
N PRO A 166 -0.37 -6.97 0.75
CA PRO A 166 -1.24 -7.96 0.13
C PRO A 166 -2.38 -7.28 -0.63
N THR A 167 -2.73 -7.82 -1.79
CA THR A 167 -3.83 -7.33 -2.65
C THR A 167 -4.71 -8.49 -3.10
N GLY A 168 -5.95 -8.21 -3.51
CA GLY A 168 -6.87 -9.19 -4.06
C GLY A 168 -7.05 -10.42 -3.15
N LEU A 169 -6.92 -11.61 -3.75
CA LEU A 169 -7.10 -12.88 -3.02
C LEU A 169 -6.10 -13.10 -1.88
N ASP A 170 -4.87 -12.58 -1.99
CA ASP A 170 -3.90 -12.71 -0.90
C ASP A 170 -4.34 -11.89 0.32
N ALA A 171 -4.90 -10.69 0.12
CA ALA A 171 -5.46 -9.87 1.20
C ALA A 171 -6.70 -10.52 1.81
N GLU A 172 -7.61 -11.06 0.99
CA GLU A 172 -8.79 -11.78 1.46
C GLU A 172 -8.41 -13.00 2.31
N ASP A 173 -7.46 -13.82 1.85
CA ASP A 173 -6.98 -15.00 2.58
C ASP A 173 -6.36 -14.60 3.95
N ILE A 174 -5.57 -13.52 4.00
CA ILE A 174 -4.94 -13.03 5.23
C ILE A 174 -5.98 -12.45 6.20
N ILE A 175 -6.94 -11.67 5.70
CA ILE A 175 -8.04 -11.13 6.52
C ILE A 175 -8.88 -12.28 7.09
N ALA A 176 -9.26 -13.25 6.26
CA ALA A 176 -10.01 -14.42 6.70
C ALA A 176 -9.26 -15.22 7.78
N TYR A 177 -7.93 -15.35 7.64
CA TYR A 177 -7.10 -15.98 8.67
C TYR A 177 -7.14 -15.24 10.00
N TYR A 178 -6.91 -13.92 10.02
CA TYR A 178 -6.97 -13.15 11.26
C TYR A 178 -8.37 -13.15 11.87
N LEU A 179 -9.41 -13.10 11.05
CA LEU A 179 -10.79 -13.23 11.49
C LEU A 179 -11.06 -14.60 12.14
N SER A 180 -10.52 -15.68 11.59
CA SER A 180 -10.69 -17.03 12.14
C SER A 180 -10.11 -17.23 13.55
N GLN A 181 -9.20 -16.34 13.98
CA GLN A 181 -8.63 -16.32 15.33
C GLN A 181 -9.54 -15.65 16.37
N LYS A 182 -10.68 -15.13 15.95
CA LYS A 182 -11.60 -14.34 16.79
C LYS A 182 -12.97 -15.03 16.83
N THR A 183 -13.82 -14.60 17.76
CA THR A 183 -15.23 -14.97 17.77
C THR A 183 -16.03 -13.91 17.00
N PHE A 184 -16.62 -14.29 15.87
CA PHE A 184 -17.33 -13.38 14.95
C PHE A 184 -18.76 -13.79 14.67
N VAL A 185 -19.56 -12.85 14.20
CA VAL A 185 -20.82 -13.12 13.51
C VAL A 185 -20.53 -13.66 12.11
N SER A 186 -21.35 -14.53 11.59
CA SER A 186 -21.09 -15.30 10.36
C SER A 186 -21.13 -14.50 9.04
N ASP A 187 -21.49 -13.23 9.06
CA ASP A 187 -21.76 -12.39 7.88
C ASP A 187 -20.73 -11.27 7.62
N MET A 188 -19.48 -11.49 8.01
CA MET A 188 -18.38 -10.56 7.68
C MET A 188 -18.10 -10.51 6.19
N ASP A 189 -18.26 -9.34 5.58
CA ASP A 189 -17.89 -9.12 4.18
C ASP A 189 -16.38 -8.92 4.03
N VAL A 190 -15.64 -10.05 3.88
CA VAL A 190 -14.18 -10.05 3.71
C VAL A 190 -13.75 -9.28 2.47
N LYS A 191 -14.55 -9.28 1.40
CA LYS A 191 -14.21 -8.56 0.15
C LYS A 191 -14.30 -7.06 0.35
N LEU A 192 -15.34 -6.57 1.02
CA LEU A 192 -15.46 -5.15 1.35
C LEU A 192 -14.33 -4.73 2.29
N ILE A 193 -14.02 -5.53 3.33
CA ILE A 193 -12.91 -5.27 4.24
C ILE A 193 -11.59 -5.19 3.48
N SER A 194 -11.32 -6.13 2.56
CA SER A 194 -10.11 -6.14 1.73
C SER A 194 -9.99 -4.88 0.87
N ARG A 195 -11.08 -4.42 0.24
CA ARG A 195 -11.10 -3.18 -0.55
C ARG A 195 -10.85 -1.94 0.30
N LEU A 196 -11.43 -1.88 1.50
CA LEU A 196 -11.25 -0.76 2.43
C LEU A 196 -9.82 -0.71 3.01
N LEU A 197 -9.15 -1.86 3.08
CA LEU A 197 -7.79 -2.02 3.60
C LEU A 197 -6.73 -2.15 2.48
N GLU A 198 -7.10 -1.81 1.24
CA GLU A 198 -6.18 -1.86 0.11
C GLU A 198 -4.90 -1.04 0.36
N GLY A 199 -3.76 -1.62 0.01
CA GLY A 199 -2.44 -1.00 0.22
C GLY A 199 -1.95 -1.01 1.68
N ARG A 200 -2.64 -1.71 2.59
CA ARG A 200 -2.20 -1.86 3.98
C ARG A 200 -1.34 -3.12 4.17
N SER A 201 -0.36 -3.00 5.06
CA SER A 201 0.51 -4.13 5.43
C SER A 201 -0.26 -5.17 6.26
N CYS A 202 0.25 -6.41 6.32
CA CYS A 202 -0.35 -7.46 7.14
C CYS A 202 -0.50 -7.07 8.61
N ALA A 203 0.47 -6.34 9.16
CA ALA A 203 0.42 -5.83 10.54
C ALA A 203 -0.70 -4.79 10.74
N GLU A 204 -0.95 -3.94 9.73
CA GLU A 204 -2.08 -3.00 9.79
C GLU A 204 -3.43 -3.73 9.68
N LEU A 205 -3.53 -4.78 8.83
CA LEU A 205 -4.73 -5.63 8.75
C LEU A 205 -5.04 -6.24 10.11
N GLU A 206 -4.04 -6.84 10.75
CA GLU A 206 -4.18 -7.43 12.09
C GLU A 206 -4.59 -6.38 13.14
N THR A 207 -3.98 -5.19 13.08
CA THR A 207 -4.29 -4.10 14.02
C THR A 207 -5.74 -3.66 13.91
N VAL A 208 -6.26 -3.50 12.70
CA VAL A 208 -7.68 -3.12 12.47
C VAL A 208 -8.62 -4.19 13.03
N ILE A 209 -8.35 -5.47 12.76
CA ILE A 209 -9.19 -6.59 13.22
C ILE A 209 -9.15 -6.68 14.75
N ASN A 210 -7.99 -6.47 15.37
CA ASN A 210 -7.88 -6.43 16.84
C ASN A 210 -8.65 -5.24 17.43
N GLN A 211 -8.59 -4.07 16.80
CA GLN A 211 -9.34 -2.89 17.25
C GLN A 211 -10.85 -3.10 17.16
N ALA A 212 -11.34 -3.75 16.12
CA ALA A 212 -12.77 -4.10 16.01
C ALA A 212 -13.20 -5.01 17.16
N GLY A 213 -12.37 -5.99 17.54
CA GLY A 213 -12.59 -6.83 18.72
C GLY A 213 -12.60 -6.04 20.03
N THR A 214 -11.73 -5.02 20.13
CA THR A 214 -11.69 -4.12 21.30
C THR A 214 -13.00 -3.34 21.44
N TYR A 215 -13.55 -2.81 20.35
CA TYR A 215 -14.83 -2.09 20.38
C TYR A 215 -15.98 -3.02 20.81
N ALA A 216 -16.08 -4.20 20.22
CA ALA A 216 -17.12 -5.18 20.61
C ALA A 216 -17.05 -5.54 22.09
N SER A 217 -15.84 -5.83 22.60
CA SER A 217 -15.62 -6.17 24.01
C SER A 217 -15.93 -5.01 24.96
N PHE A 218 -15.57 -3.79 24.60
CA PHE A 218 -15.84 -2.59 25.38
C PHE A 218 -17.36 -2.34 25.51
N ASP A 219 -18.10 -2.63 24.45
CA ASP A 219 -19.59 -2.57 24.46
C ASP A 219 -20.25 -3.78 25.18
N GLY A 220 -19.46 -4.66 25.80
CA GLY A 220 -19.96 -5.83 26.52
C GLY A 220 -20.45 -6.97 25.62
N ARG A 221 -20.10 -6.94 24.34
CA ARG A 221 -20.43 -8.00 23.38
C ARG A 221 -19.27 -9.02 23.28
N ASN A 222 -19.61 -10.26 23.04
CA ASN A 222 -18.68 -11.37 22.85
C ASN A 222 -18.45 -11.74 21.37
N GLN A 223 -19.05 -10.98 20.46
CA GLN A 223 -18.93 -11.15 19.02
C GLN A 223 -18.66 -9.81 18.36
N VAL A 224 -17.85 -9.81 17.31
CA VAL A 224 -17.53 -8.63 16.50
C VAL A 224 -18.54 -8.54 15.35
N GLU A 225 -19.07 -7.36 15.12
CA GLU A 225 -20.00 -7.07 14.03
C GLU A 225 -19.33 -6.22 12.94
N MET A 226 -19.90 -6.20 11.74
CA MET A 226 -19.37 -5.37 10.64
C MET A 226 -19.25 -3.88 11.00
N LYS A 227 -20.16 -3.36 11.83
CA LYS A 227 -20.08 -1.97 12.34
C LYS A 227 -18.81 -1.68 13.13
N ASP A 228 -18.30 -2.66 13.90
CA ASP A 228 -17.07 -2.52 14.67
C ASP A 228 -15.87 -2.50 13.75
N MET A 229 -15.91 -3.32 12.70
CA MET A 229 -14.90 -3.34 11.66
C MET A 229 -14.83 -2.01 10.92
N ILE A 230 -15.97 -1.47 10.50
CA ILE A 230 -16.04 -0.15 9.84
C ILE A 230 -15.52 0.95 10.76
N LYS A 231 -15.91 0.94 12.04
CA LYS A 231 -15.41 1.90 13.05
C LYS A 231 -13.90 1.81 13.21
N ALA A 232 -13.33 0.59 13.26
CA ALA A 232 -11.90 0.39 13.35
C ALA A 232 -11.15 0.85 12.09
N ILE A 233 -11.70 0.59 10.91
CA ILE A 233 -11.16 1.07 9.63
C ILE A 233 -11.17 2.60 9.59
N LEU A 234 -12.28 3.24 9.93
CA LEU A 234 -12.39 4.70 9.99
C LEU A 234 -11.34 5.30 10.93
N ARG A 235 -11.14 4.69 12.11
CA ARG A 235 -10.18 5.17 13.11
C ARG A 235 -8.72 4.97 12.68
N ILE A 236 -8.36 3.79 12.22
CA ILE A 236 -6.95 3.43 11.98
C ILE A 236 -6.49 3.87 10.59
N VAL A 237 -7.30 3.61 9.57
CA VAL A 237 -6.93 3.88 8.16
C VAL A 237 -7.18 5.34 7.81
N PHE A 238 -8.37 5.83 8.15
CA PHE A 238 -8.81 7.17 7.79
C PHE A 238 -8.63 8.21 8.91
N LYS A 239 -8.10 7.83 10.08
CA LYS A 239 -7.80 8.72 11.21
C LYS A 239 -9.03 9.48 11.75
N ALA A 240 -10.23 8.92 11.59
CA ALA A 240 -11.44 9.52 12.16
C ALA A 240 -11.36 9.59 13.69
N PRO A 241 -11.78 10.68 14.36
CA PRO A 241 -11.77 10.81 15.82
C PRO A 241 -12.72 9.80 16.48
N GLU A 242 -12.42 9.40 17.71
CA GLU A 242 -13.32 8.53 18.49
C GLU A 242 -14.55 9.26 19.04
N SER A 243 -14.37 10.54 19.40
CA SER A 243 -15.44 11.40 19.85
C SER A 243 -15.83 12.38 18.77
N PHE A 244 -17.11 12.40 18.43
CA PHE A 244 -17.68 13.40 17.53
C PHE A 244 -17.87 14.70 18.29
N ASP A 245 -16.95 15.65 18.11
CA ASP A 245 -17.27 17.04 18.39
C ASP A 245 -18.33 17.44 17.36
N ASP A 246 -19.52 17.70 17.86
CA ASP A 246 -20.71 18.05 17.09
C ASP A 246 -20.53 19.41 16.40
N ASN A 247 -19.73 19.47 15.34
CA ASN A 247 -19.85 20.57 14.41
C ASN A 247 -21.07 20.32 13.49
N ALA A 248 -22.24 20.26 14.13
CA ALA A 248 -23.51 19.98 13.48
C ALA A 248 -23.78 20.95 12.32
N ALA A 249 -23.21 22.16 12.35
CA ALA A 249 -23.35 23.17 11.31
C ALA A 249 -22.55 22.82 10.04
N ALA A 250 -21.41 22.15 10.13
CA ALA A 250 -20.59 21.76 8.98
C ALA A 250 -21.05 20.44 8.35
N LEU A 251 -21.73 19.57 9.09
CA LEU A 251 -22.11 18.24 8.62
C LEU A 251 -22.86 18.24 7.27
N PRO A 252 -23.86 19.10 7.01
CA PRO A 252 -24.55 19.11 5.71
C PRO A 252 -23.64 19.51 4.55
N ILE A 253 -22.69 20.41 4.77
CA ILE A 253 -21.74 20.86 3.73
C ILE A 253 -20.74 19.75 3.43
N VAL A 254 -20.18 19.12 4.47
CA VAL A 254 -19.28 17.98 4.32
C VAL A 254 -20.00 16.81 3.64
N ALA A 255 -21.23 16.48 4.06
CA ALA A 255 -22.02 15.44 3.44
C ALA A 255 -22.32 15.73 1.96
N CYS A 256 -22.56 16.99 1.60
CA CYS A 256 -22.74 17.40 0.20
C CYS A 256 -21.46 17.19 -0.62
N HIS A 257 -20.30 17.59 -0.09
CA HIS A 257 -19.00 17.41 -0.71
C HIS A 257 -18.73 15.92 -1.00
N GLU A 258 -18.84 15.08 0.02
CA GLU A 258 -18.55 13.64 -0.11
C GLU A 258 -19.59 12.90 -0.96
N ALA A 259 -20.87 13.29 -0.87
CA ALA A 259 -21.91 12.76 -1.74
C ALA A 259 -21.64 13.09 -3.22
N GLY A 260 -21.08 14.27 -3.50
CA GLY A 260 -20.64 14.64 -4.84
C GLY A 260 -19.60 13.67 -5.40
N HIS A 261 -18.55 13.40 -4.64
CA HIS A 261 -17.52 12.41 -5.00
C HIS A 261 -18.14 11.03 -5.23
N ALA A 262 -18.93 10.53 -4.27
CA ALA A 262 -19.54 9.20 -4.34
C ALA A 262 -20.49 9.06 -5.54
N LEU A 263 -21.32 10.06 -5.80
CA LEU A 263 -22.27 10.03 -6.93
C LEU A 263 -21.53 9.96 -8.28
N VAL A 264 -20.55 10.85 -8.49
CA VAL A 264 -19.81 10.89 -9.76
C VAL A 264 -18.99 9.62 -9.95
N ALA A 265 -18.35 9.11 -8.90
CA ALA A 265 -17.62 7.85 -8.97
C ALA A 265 -18.55 6.69 -9.38
N GLU A 266 -19.71 6.55 -8.74
CA GLU A 266 -20.64 5.47 -9.02
C GLU A 266 -21.32 5.58 -10.39
N LEU A 267 -21.57 6.81 -10.89
CA LEU A 267 -22.11 7.02 -12.23
C LEU A 267 -21.11 6.69 -13.34
N LEU A 268 -19.84 7.01 -13.15
CA LEU A 268 -18.79 6.78 -14.13
C LEU A 268 -18.22 5.35 -14.07
N GLU A 269 -18.14 4.77 -12.87
CA GLU A 269 -17.60 3.45 -12.61
C GLU A 269 -18.48 2.71 -11.58
N PRO A 270 -19.60 2.10 -12.02
CA PRO A 270 -20.53 1.43 -11.12
C PRO A 270 -19.87 0.35 -10.26
N GLY A 271 -20.14 0.37 -8.95
CA GLY A 271 -19.54 -0.54 -7.97
C GLY A 271 -18.17 -0.12 -7.47
N SER A 272 -17.71 1.06 -7.84
CA SER A 272 -16.39 1.57 -7.42
C SER A 272 -16.39 2.15 -6.01
N VAL A 273 -17.51 2.64 -5.50
CA VAL A 273 -17.58 3.21 -4.15
C VAL A 273 -17.56 2.09 -3.10
N ASN A 274 -16.61 2.15 -2.19
CA ASN A 274 -16.53 1.24 -1.05
C ASN A 274 -17.31 1.78 0.15
N LEU A 275 -17.09 3.06 0.47
CA LEU A 275 -17.65 3.74 1.63
C LEU A 275 -17.62 5.24 1.39
N VAL A 276 -18.63 5.94 1.87
CA VAL A 276 -18.65 7.41 1.99
C VAL A 276 -19.00 7.79 3.42
N THR A 277 -18.26 8.75 3.99
CA THR A 277 -18.50 9.22 5.36
C THR A 277 -18.34 10.73 5.45
N ALA A 278 -19.25 11.37 6.18
CA ALA A 278 -19.18 12.79 6.51
C ALA A 278 -18.53 13.05 7.88
N LEU A 279 -17.89 12.04 8.46
CA LEU A 279 -17.17 12.15 9.73
C LEU A 279 -15.84 12.87 9.54
N ASN A 280 -15.56 13.86 10.37
CA ASN A 280 -14.34 14.64 10.33
C ASN A 280 -13.08 13.79 10.60
N HIS A 281 -11.94 14.20 10.03
CA HIS A 281 -10.61 13.66 10.32
C HIS A 281 -9.81 14.57 11.26
N ASP A 282 -8.85 13.99 12.00
CA ASP A 282 -7.99 14.70 12.97
C ASP A 282 -7.18 15.87 12.36
N SER A 283 -6.99 15.90 11.05
CA SER A 283 -6.12 16.91 10.40
C SER A 283 -6.86 17.90 9.51
N PHE A 284 -8.11 17.63 9.12
CA PHE A 284 -8.91 18.52 8.28
C PHE A 284 -10.40 18.31 8.54
N ALA A 285 -11.16 19.39 8.59
CA ALA A 285 -12.62 19.34 8.63
C ALA A 285 -13.16 18.85 7.28
N GLY A 286 -13.26 17.53 7.11
CA GLY A 286 -13.72 16.92 5.85
C GLY A 286 -14.08 15.45 6.05
N GLY A 287 -14.96 14.94 5.20
CA GLY A 287 -15.32 13.53 5.13
C GLY A 287 -14.39 12.72 4.23
N ILE A 288 -14.83 11.54 3.80
CA ILE A 288 -14.14 10.70 2.83
C ILE A 288 -15.12 9.97 1.93
N ALA A 289 -14.88 9.99 0.64
CA ALA A 289 -15.40 9.01 -0.29
C ALA A 289 -14.27 8.04 -0.69
N SER A 290 -14.32 6.81 -0.17
CA SER A 290 -13.39 5.73 -0.54
C SER A 290 -13.87 5.05 -1.81
N VAL A 291 -13.06 5.16 -2.87
CA VAL A 291 -13.34 4.57 -4.17
C VAL A 291 -12.31 3.49 -4.44
N HIS A 292 -12.77 2.27 -4.76
CA HIS A 292 -11.91 1.16 -5.14
C HIS A 292 -11.19 1.46 -6.45
N ARG A 293 -9.90 1.14 -6.48
CA ARG A 293 -9.11 1.17 -7.70
C ARG A 293 -8.85 -0.28 -8.09
N ASN A 294 -9.31 -0.64 -9.30
CA ASN A 294 -8.85 -1.91 -9.84
C ASN A 294 -7.31 -1.86 -9.92
N ASP A 295 -6.64 -2.85 -9.34
CA ASP A 295 -5.17 -3.05 -9.42
C ASP A 295 -4.76 -3.32 -10.88
N MET A 296 -4.84 -2.31 -11.72
CA MET A 296 -4.44 -2.41 -13.13
C MET A 296 -3.08 -1.74 -13.29
N TYR A 297 -2.14 -2.48 -13.84
CA TYR A 297 -0.85 -1.93 -14.29
C TYR A 297 -1.01 -0.89 -15.41
N PHE A 298 -2.20 -0.80 -15.99
CA PHE A 298 -2.48 0.08 -17.10
C PHE A 298 -3.81 0.83 -16.90
N TYR A 299 -3.74 2.15 -16.90
CA TYR A 299 -4.91 3.03 -16.86
C TYR A 299 -5.16 3.61 -18.26
N SER A 300 -6.35 3.39 -18.79
CA SER A 300 -6.76 4.07 -20.01
C SER A 300 -6.96 5.57 -19.77
N LYS A 301 -6.87 6.36 -20.85
CA LYS A 301 -7.18 7.80 -20.80
C LYS A 301 -8.57 8.05 -20.19
N ALA A 302 -9.57 7.27 -20.59
CA ALA A 302 -10.94 7.41 -20.07
C ALA A 302 -11.02 7.20 -18.56
N MET A 303 -10.37 6.17 -18.02
CA MET A 303 -10.34 5.92 -16.56
C MET A 303 -9.68 7.06 -15.80
N MET A 304 -8.60 7.63 -16.36
CA MET A 304 -7.94 8.76 -15.72
C MET A 304 -8.77 10.04 -15.82
N GLU A 305 -9.50 10.27 -16.93
CA GLU A 305 -10.45 11.38 -17.07
C GLU A 305 -11.62 11.26 -16.07
N ASN A 306 -12.18 10.06 -15.92
CA ASN A 306 -13.18 9.77 -14.89
C ASN A 306 -12.66 10.12 -13.50
N ARG A 307 -11.40 9.78 -13.22
CA ARG A 307 -10.75 10.09 -11.95
C ARG A 307 -10.65 11.59 -11.69
N VAL A 308 -10.31 12.39 -12.68
CA VAL A 308 -10.32 13.87 -12.55
C VAL A 308 -11.73 14.36 -12.23
N MET A 309 -12.73 13.84 -12.93
CA MET A 309 -14.13 14.26 -12.73
C MET A 309 -14.63 13.94 -11.32
N TYR A 310 -14.41 12.72 -10.81
CA TYR A 310 -14.87 12.42 -9.45
C TYR A 310 -14.08 13.18 -8.37
N ILE A 311 -12.81 13.49 -8.57
CA ILE A 311 -12.02 14.32 -7.65
C ILE A 311 -12.57 15.76 -7.59
N LEU A 312 -13.01 16.32 -8.72
CA LEU A 312 -13.59 17.66 -8.78
C LEU A 312 -15.04 17.73 -8.27
N ALA A 313 -15.67 16.58 -8.05
CA ALA A 313 -17.11 16.50 -7.78
C ALA A 313 -17.53 17.05 -6.43
N GLY A 314 -16.67 16.95 -5.39
CA GLY A 314 -16.96 17.53 -4.07
C GLY A 314 -17.15 19.05 -4.16
N LYS A 315 -16.17 19.75 -4.77
CA LYS A 315 -16.28 21.20 -5.01
C LYS A 315 -17.51 21.56 -5.86
N ALA A 316 -17.76 20.79 -6.92
CA ALA A 316 -18.87 21.04 -7.81
C ALA A 316 -20.24 20.86 -7.09
N ALA A 317 -20.38 19.85 -6.24
CA ALA A 317 -21.59 19.60 -5.46
C ALA A 317 -21.87 20.73 -4.46
N THR A 318 -20.86 21.17 -3.71
CA THR A 318 -21.03 22.30 -2.75
C THR A 318 -21.39 23.60 -3.45
N GLU A 319 -20.80 23.87 -4.60
CA GLU A 319 -21.14 25.05 -5.39
C GLU A 319 -22.59 24.99 -5.95
N ILE A 320 -23.05 23.81 -6.40
CA ILE A 320 -24.42 23.62 -6.89
C ILE A 320 -25.45 23.75 -5.77
N CYS A 321 -25.17 23.19 -4.58
CA CYS A 321 -26.13 23.13 -3.48
C CYS A 321 -26.15 24.40 -2.63
N TYR A 322 -25.03 25.06 -2.43
CA TYR A 322 -24.87 26.18 -1.50
C TYR A 322 -24.42 27.48 -2.14
N GLY A 323 -24.05 27.49 -3.43
CA GLY A 323 -23.55 28.67 -4.13
C GLY A 323 -22.22 29.18 -3.59
N THR A 324 -21.47 28.35 -2.87
CA THR A 324 -20.19 28.72 -2.23
C THR A 324 -19.11 27.68 -2.49
N VAL A 325 -17.86 28.08 -2.24
CA VAL A 325 -16.70 27.18 -2.31
C VAL A 325 -16.19 26.98 -0.89
N ASP A 326 -15.92 25.73 -0.53
CA ASP A 326 -15.36 25.36 0.78
C ASP A 326 -13.84 25.14 0.72
N THR A 327 -13.18 25.20 1.89
CA THR A 327 -11.74 24.98 2.01
C THR A 327 -11.34 23.50 1.85
N GLY A 328 -12.29 22.56 1.96
CA GLY A 328 -12.05 21.11 1.79
C GLY A 328 -11.63 20.77 0.36
N ALA A 329 -12.04 21.58 -0.63
CA ALA A 329 -11.71 21.35 -2.03
C ALA A 329 -10.24 21.56 -2.40
N ILE A 330 -9.40 22.14 -1.53
CA ILE A 330 -8.00 22.48 -1.85
C ILE A 330 -7.17 21.26 -2.21
N SER A 331 -7.31 20.17 -1.42
CA SER A 331 -6.58 18.93 -1.66
C SER A 331 -7.01 18.27 -2.97
N ASP A 332 -8.29 18.29 -3.28
CA ASP A 332 -8.85 17.72 -4.49
C ASP A 332 -8.44 18.50 -5.73
N LEU A 333 -8.47 19.82 -5.66
CA LEU A 333 -7.98 20.66 -6.75
C LEU A 333 -6.51 20.39 -7.07
N LYS A 334 -5.65 20.24 -6.05
CA LYS A 334 -4.23 19.90 -6.25
C LYS A 334 -4.09 18.53 -6.93
N ARG A 335 -4.79 17.52 -6.45
CA ARG A 335 -4.76 16.16 -7.03
C ARG A 335 -5.28 16.12 -8.46
N ALA A 336 -6.38 16.82 -8.75
CA ALA A 336 -6.92 16.93 -10.10
C ALA A 336 -5.93 17.63 -11.03
N PHE A 337 -5.35 18.74 -10.58
CA PHE A 337 -4.32 19.49 -11.32
C PHE A 337 -3.11 18.61 -11.65
N GLU A 338 -2.57 17.88 -10.69
CA GLU A 338 -1.43 16.96 -10.90
C GLU A 338 -1.72 15.91 -11.98
N ILE A 339 -2.94 15.36 -12.00
CA ILE A 339 -3.33 14.37 -13.02
C ILE A 339 -3.43 15.04 -14.40
N VAL A 340 -4.08 16.18 -14.49
CA VAL A 340 -4.26 16.91 -15.75
C VAL A 340 -2.90 17.42 -16.29
N HIS A 341 -2.03 17.87 -15.39
CA HIS A 341 -0.67 18.27 -15.75
C HIS A 341 0.10 17.11 -16.40
N ARG A 342 0.04 15.91 -15.81
CA ARG A 342 0.63 14.70 -16.39
C ARG A 342 0.03 14.32 -17.74
N PHE A 343 -1.25 14.55 -17.96
CA PHE A 343 -1.87 14.33 -19.26
C PHE A 343 -1.19 15.16 -20.36
N VAL A 344 -0.86 16.40 -20.04
CA VAL A 344 -0.24 17.33 -20.99
C VAL A 344 1.26 17.02 -21.14
N ASP A 345 1.97 16.91 -20.01
CA ASP A 345 3.43 16.76 -19.97
C ASP A 345 3.91 15.33 -20.30
N ASP A 346 3.47 14.35 -19.53
CA ASP A 346 4.02 13.00 -19.60
C ASP A 346 3.38 12.20 -20.74
N TYR A 347 2.08 12.40 -20.98
CA TYR A 347 1.31 11.62 -21.97
C TYR A 347 1.05 12.37 -23.26
N CYS A 348 1.57 13.59 -23.42
CA CYS A 348 1.47 14.41 -24.62
C CYS A 348 0.04 14.45 -25.20
N SER A 349 -0.95 14.64 -24.32
CA SER A 349 -2.37 14.55 -24.67
C SER A 349 -2.97 15.92 -25.01
N TYR A 350 -4.22 15.92 -25.46
CA TYR A 350 -5.05 17.12 -25.74
C TYR A 350 -4.45 18.08 -26.78
N GLY A 351 -3.76 17.54 -27.79
CA GLY A 351 -3.20 18.33 -28.89
C GLY A 351 -1.92 19.09 -28.54
N PHE A 352 -1.27 18.72 -27.43
CA PHE A 352 0.01 19.34 -27.06
C PHE A 352 1.19 18.82 -27.89
N GLY A 353 1.01 17.71 -28.62
CA GLY A 353 2.04 17.10 -29.48
C GLY A 353 2.82 15.99 -28.79
N GLN A 354 3.88 15.51 -29.42
CA GLN A 354 4.75 14.42 -28.94
C GLN A 354 6.05 15.03 -28.38
N PHE A 355 5.94 15.79 -27.31
CA PHE A 355 7.06 16.52 -26.74
C PHE A 355 7.05 16.42 -25.21
N ILE A 356 8.09 15.80 -24.64
CA ILE A 356 8.27 15.66 -23.18
C ILE A 356 9.16 16.79 -22.68
N PHE A 357 8.70 17.49 -21.63
CA PHE A 357 9.44 18.55 -20.97
C PHE A 357 10.48 17.96 -20.02
N ASP A 358 11.70 17.70 -20.50
CA ASP A 358 12.73 17.10 -19.66
C ASP A 358 13.82 18.10 -19.19
N SER A 359 14.09 19.14 -19.91
CA SER A 359 14.94 20.27 -19.51
C SER A 359 15.08 21.27 -20.65
N CYS A 360 15.37 22.53 -20.37
CA CYS A 360 15.61 23.58 -21.37
C CYS A 360 14.41 23.93 -22.25
N VAL A 361 13.27 24.19 -21.65
CA VAL A 361 12.04 24.60 -22.34
C VAL A 361 11.94 26.12 -22.41
N SER A 362 11.46 26.66 -23.54
CA SER A 362 11.20 28.08 -23.66
C SER A 362 10.02 28.52 -22.79
N ASN A 363 10.04 29.79 -22.32
CA ASN A 363 8.90 30.34 -21.56
C ASN A 363 7.59 30.24 -22.36
N GLU A 364 7.64 30.47 -23.67
CA GLU A 364 6.45 30.33 -24.54
C GLU A 364 5.87 28.90 -24.53
N ALA A 365 6.71 27.87 -24.47
CA ALA A 365 6.25 26.50 -24.37
C ALA A 365 5.63 26.19 -22.99
N LEU A 366 6.20 26.76 -21.93
CA LEU A 366 5.63 26.67 -20.58
C LEU A 366 4.26 27.37 -20.50
N ASP A 367 4.14 28.59 -21.07
CA ASP A 367 2.88 29.33 -21.11
C ASP A 367 1.77 28.57 -21.85
N ARG A 368 2.13 27.94 -23.01
CA ARG A 368 1.19 27.10 -23.76
C ARG A 368 0.74 25.88 -22.97
N ARG A 369 1.66 25.23 -22.26
CA ARG A 369 1.38 24.08 -21.39
C ARG A 369 0.41 24.50 -20.29
N ASP A 370 0.73 25.54 -19.53
CA ASP A 370 -0.08 25.99 -18.40
C ASP A 370 -1.47 26.46 -18.85
N SER A 371 -1.55 27.13 -20.01
CA SER A 371 -2.83 27.47 -20.62
C SER A 371 -3.64 26.24 -21.01
N ARG A 372 -2.99 25.18 -21.51
CA ARG A 372 -3.67 23.93 -21.86
C ARG A 372 -4.17 23.20 -20.60
N VAL A 373 -3.34 23.11 -19.55
CA VAL A 373 -3.73 22.50 -18.27
C VAL A 373 -4.95 23.24 -17.69
N ALA A 374 -4.93 24.57 -17.66
CA ALA A 374 -6.05 25.37 -17.17
C ALA A 374 -7.34 25.14 -17.99
N ALA A 375 -7.24 25.07 -19.31
CA ALA A 375 -8.39 24.81 -20.18
C ALA A 375 -8.99 23.41 -19.95
N GLU A 376 -8.15 22.40 -19.76
CA GLU A 376 -8.63 21.03 -19.48
C GLU A 376 -9.24 20.91 -18.08
N MET A 377 -8.67 21.56 -17.08
CA MET A 377 -9.25 21.63 -15.73
C MET A 377 -10.67 22.22 -15.77
N GLU A 378 -10.86 23.35 -16.48
CA GLU A 378 -12.17 23.97 -16.65
C GLU A 378 -13.14 23.07 -17.42
N ARG A 379 -12.68 22.39 -18.47
CA ARG A 379 -13.46 21.44 -19.22
C ARG A 379 -13.97 20.28 -18.34
N PHE A 380 -13.09 19.68 -17.52
CA PHE A 380 -13.47 18.61 -16.60
C PHE A 380 -14.43 19.11 -15.52
N TYR A 381 -14.16 20.29 -14.97
CA TYR A 381 -15.05 20.90 -13.97
C TYR A 381 -16.45 21.12 -14.49
N THR A 382 -16.58 21.71 -15.70
CA THR A 382 -17.86 21.95 -16.37
C THR A 382 -18.60 20.63 -16.63
N LYS A 383 -17.92 19.59 -17.14
CA LYS A 383 -18.51 18.26 -17.33
C LYS A 383 -19.01 17.65 -16.02
N THR A 384 -18.23 17.78 -14.94
CA THR A 384 -18.61 17.28 -13.62
C THR A 384 -19.85 18.00 -13.08
N LYS A 385 -19.89 19.32 -13.18
CA LYS A 385 -21.09 20.10 -12.80
C LYS A 385 -22.33 19.69 -13.57
N GLN A 386 -22.21 19.53 -14.88
CA GLN A 386 -23.31 19.08 -15.73
C GLN A 386 -23.82 17.71 -15.29
N LEU A 387 -22.95 16.74 -15.07
CA LEU A 387 -23.31 15.40 -14.61
C LEU A 387 -24.06 15.43 -13.26
N LEU A 388 -23.61 16.27 -12.31
CA LEU A 388 -24.29 16.44 -11.02
C LEU A 388 -25.65 17.11 -11.14
N ILE A 389 -25.79 18.12 -12.00
CA ILE A 389 -27.07 18.81 -12.27
C ILE A 389 -28.08 17.84 -12.88
N GLU A 390 -27.68 17.05 -13.86
CA GLU A 390 -28.52 16.01 -14.50
C GLU A 390 -28.99 14.93 -13.51
N ASN A 391 -28.22 14.71 -12.43
CA ASN A 391 -28.52 13.72 -11.41
C ASN A 391 -28.83 14.36 -10.03
N LYS A 392 -29.38 15.58 -10.03
CA LYS A 392 -29.58 16.36 -8.79
C LYS A 392 -30.42 15.65 -7.75
N SER A 393 -31.49 14.94 -8.15
CA SER A 393 -32.34 14.19 -7.22
C SER A 393 -31.56 13.08 -6.50
N LYS A 394 -30.67 12.38 -7.22
CA LYS A 394 -29.78 11.36 -6.63
C LYS A 394 -28.80 11.96 -5.65
N LEU A 395 -28.24 13.12 -6.00
CA LEU A 395 -27.33 13.87 -5.11
C LEU A 395 -28.05 14.26 -3.82
N ASP A 396 -29.26 14.82 -3.91
CA ASP A 396 -30.02 15.25 -2.74
C ASP A 396 -30.38 14.08 -1.82
N ASN A 397 -30.77 12.93 -2.39
CA ASN A 397 -31.05 11.72 -1.63
C ASN A 397 -29.80 11.18 -0.91
N LEU A 398 -28.63 11.18 -1.59
CA LEU A 398 -27.35 10.79 -0.98
C LEU A 398 -26.97 11.72 0.18
N ILE A 399 -27.10 13.04 -0.03
CA ILE A 399 -26.83 14.04 1.02
C ILE A 399 -27.72 13.79 2.23
N ALA A 400 -29.04 13.66 2.02
CA ALA A 400 -29.99 13.44 3.11
C ALA A 400 -29.66 12.17 3.93
N ARG A 401 -29.36 11.07 3.25
CA ARG A 401 -28.99 9.81 3.91
C ARG A 401 -27.65 9.93 4.63
N LEU A 402 -26.65 10.58 4.01
CA LEU A 402 -25.33 10.75 4.61
C LEU A 402 -25.36 11.67 5.84
N VAL A 403 -26.20 12.69 5.84
CA VAL A 403 -26.43 13.54 7.04
C VAL A 403 -27.08 12.72 8.16
N ALA A 404 -28.02 11.83 7.85
CA ALA A 404 -28.71 11.01 8.85
C ALA A 404 -27.82 9.89 9.42
N GLU A 405 -27.13 9.15 8.55
CA GLU A 405 -26.38 7.94 8.92
C GLU A 405 -24.90 8.22 9.15
N LYS A 406 -24.39 9.38 8.72
CA LYS A 406 -22.98 9.84 8.80
C LYS A 406 -22.01 8.98 7.97
N THR A 407 -22.32 7.74 7.67
CA THR A 407 -21.51 6.81 6.88
C THR A 407 -22.43 5.90 6.08
N LEU A 408 -22.14 5.74 4.79
CA LEU A 408 -22.83 4.81 3.89
C LEU A 408 -21.81 3.87 3.24
N LEU A 409 -22.17 2.60 3.13
CA LEU A 409 -21.41 1.61 2.38
C LEU A 409 -21.74 1.68 0.88
N GLY A 410 -20.87 1.13 0.04
CA GLY A 410 -21.06 1.16 -1.42
C GLY A 410 -22.39 0.62 -1.89
N ASP A 411 -22.86 -0.50 -1.32
CA ASP A 411 -24.16 -1.08 -1.66
C ASP A 411 -25.33 -0.14 -1.34
N GLN A 412 -25.27 0.58 -0.21
CA GLN A 412 -26.27 1.58 0.16
C GLN A 412 -26.25 2.78 -0.82
N VAL A 413 -25.05 3.20 -1.24
CA VAL A 413 -24.90 4.25 -2.27
C VAL A 413 -25.55 3.81 -3.58
N GLN A 414 -25.30 2.57 -4.03
CA GLN A 414 -25.90 2.02 -5.24
C GLN A 414 -27.44 1.94 -5.15
N GLU A 415 -27.96 1.48 -4.01
CA GLU A 415 -29.40 1.40 -3.79
C GLU A 415 -30.07 2.78 -3.92
N ILE A 416 -29.50 3.80 -3.27
CA ILE A 416 -29.99 5.18 -3.34
C ILE A 416 -30.00 5.70 -4.79
N ILE A 417 -28.94 5.43 -5.54
CA ILE A 417 -28.79 5.90 -6.93
C ILE A 417 -29.77 5.19 -7.88
N LYS A 418 -30.11 3.91 -7.61
CA LYS A 418 -31.06 3.15 -8.43
C LYS A 418 -32.51 3.51 -8.16
N CYS A 419 -32.85 3.90 -6.92
CA CYS A 419 -34.22 4.23 -6.51
C CYS A 419 -34.60 5.69 -6.75
N ALA A 420 -33.70 6.57 -7.15
CA ALA A 420 -33.90 7.98 -7.44
C ALA A 420 -33.91 8.24 -8.94
#